data_375b66948b06aeda4faab4643cec2b0c
#
_entry.id   375b66948b06aeda4faab4643cec2b0c
#
_cell.length_a   1.000
_cell.length_b   1.000
_cell.length_c   1.000
_cell.angle_alpha   90.00
_cell.angle_beta   90.00
_cell.angle_gamma   90.00
#
_symmetry.space_group_name_H-M   'P 1'
#
loop_
_entity.id
_entity.type
_entity.pdbx_description
1 polymer ?
#
loop_
_entity_poly.entity_id
_entity_poly.type
_entity_poly.pdbx_seq_one_letter_code
_entity_poly.pdbx_strand_id
1 'polypeptide(L)'
;MHKINRVTNLRNKILLKIIIVFTVLFVNLTLLKPSFSQANVEYYNLSRDSSTKGAISIAFPEGWSTYWKFPGPNGFMPKIRILNEKNVESFSISWPYPKKLGPKSFTYLGYDDNLLLPIELKKLDERKKIYLHLDISFGICKSVCVVQNKTLEISDEGDLNYLVLDKLLKSKNRITMTTSFGSSNRCIIKKKTDKEYQITFENHLMRNNELVSNVLVDYEGSSWIVETQSFYPKIGRVEALLKLEDISRNDINIDKFSLLYLDGKVAKRTIGCPS
;
A
#
# COMPACT_ATOMS: atom_id res chain seq x y z
N MET A 1 -53.56 -59.23 -2.25
CA MET A 1 -53.00 -58.25 -1.31
C MET A 1 -51.47 -58.21 -1.26
N HIS A 2 -50.69 -59.24 -1.53
CA HIS A 2 -49.23 -59.27 -1.39
C HIS A 2 -48.42 -58.47 -2.43
N LYS A 3 -48.93 -58.20 -3.63
CA LYS A 3 -48.20 -57.47 -4.70
C LYS A 3 -48.13 -55.94 -4.45
N ILE A 4 -49.15 -55.35 -3.83
CA ILE A 4 -49.24 -53.90 -3.58
C ILE A 4 -48.20 -53.45 -2.53
N ASN A 5 -48.00 -54.25 -1.47
CA ASN A 5 -47.02 -53.96 -0.42
C ASN A 5 -45.56 -53.99 -0.89
N ARG A 6 -45.25 -54.79 -1.93
CA ARG A 6 -43.86 -54.85 -2.49
C ARG A 6 -43.52 -53.61 -3.30
N VAL A 7 -44.44 -53.07 -4.05
CA VAL A 7 -44.25 -51.89 -4.91
C VAL A 7 -44.11 -50.61 -4.06
N THR A 8 -44.94 -50.49 -3.00
CA THR A 8 -44.81 -49.36 -2.07
C THR A 8 -43.49 -49.36 -1.28
N ASN A 9 -43.05 -50.53 -0.87
CA ASN A 9 -41.78 -50.68 -0.15
C ASN A 9 -40.56 -50.37 -1.02
N LEU A 10 -40.58 -50.76 -2.31
CA LEU A 10 -39.51 -50.42 -3.27
C LEU A 10 -39.48 -48.93 -3.58
N ARG A 11 -40.66 -48.30 -3.77
CA ARG A 11 -40.76 -46.85 -4.00
C ARG A 11 -40.24 -46.05 -2.82
N ASN A 12 -40.56 -46.45 -1.59
CA ASN A 12 -40.03 -45.78 -0.39
C ASN A 12 -38.52 -45.95 -0.22
N LYS A 13 -37.96 -47.11 -0.57
CA LYS A 13 -36.49 -47.32 -0.55
C LYS A 13 -35.78 -46.47 -1.60
N ILE A 14 -36.38 -46.30 -2.78
CA ILE A 14 -35.80 -45.42 -3.83
C ILE A 14 -35.89 -43.96 -3.40
N LEU A 15 -37.01 -43.54 -2.86
CA LEU A 15 -37.21 -42.16 -2.35
C LEU A 15 -36.23 -41.81 -1.24
N LEU A 16 -36.02 -42.76 -0.29
CA LEU A 16 -35.03 -42.57 0.79
C LEU A 16 -33.60 -42.43 0.25
N LYS A 17 -33.23 -43.23 -0.75
CA LYS A 17 -31.89 -43.12 -1.39
C LYS A 17 -31.73 -41.76 -2.09
N ILE A 18 -32.75 -41.27 -2.79
CA ILE A 18 -32.73 -39.97 -3.45
C ILE A 18 -32.54 -38.84 -2.41
N ILE A 19 -33.29 -38.90 -1.31
CA ILE A 19 -33.19 -37.92 -0.22
C ILE A 19 -31.77 -37.94 0.37
N ILE A 20 -31.19 -39.12 0.63
CA ILE A 20 -29.83 -39.24 1.16
C ILE A 20 -28.79 -38.65 0.18
N VAL A 21 -28.93 -38.92 -1.12
CA VAL A 21 -28.02 -38.37 -2.14
C VAL A 21 -28.15 -36.83 -2.18
N PHE A 22 -29.38 -36.29 -2.15
CA PHE A 22 -29.60 -34.86 -2.15
C PHE A 22 -29.08 -34.18 -0.86
N THR A 23 -29.25 -34.80 0.30
CA THR A 23 -28.72 -34.25 1.56
C THR A 23 -27.18 -34.28 1.58
N VAL A 24 -26.55 -35.35 1.08
CA VAL A 24 -25.08 -35.41 0.97
C VAL A 24 -24.57 -34.40 -0.03
N LEU A 25 -25.24 -34.20 -1.17
CA LEU A 25 -24.89 -33.19 -2.17
C LEU A 25 -25.02 -31.77 -1.59
N PHE A 26 -26.11 -31.51 -0.87
CA PHE A 26 -26.36 -30.22 -0.23
C PHE A 26 -25.36 -29.90 0.90
N VAL A 27 -25.00 -30.90 1.71
CA VAL A 27 -23.98 -30.76 2.76
C VAL A 27 -22.60 -30.47 2.14
N ASN A 28 -22.25 -31.13 1.03
CA ASN A 28 -20.98 -30.84 0.35
C ASN A 28 -20.97 -29.42 -0.28
N LEU A 29 -22.11 -28.94 -0.79
CA LEU A 29 -22.22 -27.59 -1.35
C LEU A 29 -22.10 -26.49 -0.28
N THR A 30 -22.59 -26.74 0.93
CA THR A 30 -22.47 -25.79 2.07
C THR A 30 -21.09 -25.76 2.70
N LEU A 31 -20.26 -26.81 2.47
CA LEU A 31 -18.87 -26.87 2.94
C LEU A 31 -17.89 -26.13 2.02
N LEU A 32 -18.30 -25.75 0.81
CA LEU A 32 -17.53 -24.88 -0.08
C LEU A 32 -17.56 -23.45 0.48
N LYS A 33 -16.74 -23.20 1.51
CA LYS A 33 -16.47 -21.81 1.94
C LYS A 33 -15.81 -21.08 0.77
N PRO A 34 -16.32 -19.92 0.35
CA PRO A 34 -15.60 -19.10 -0.61
C PRO A 34 -14.23 -18.78 0.01
N SER A 35 -13.17 -19.36 -0.53
CA SER A 35 -11.81 -19.02 -0.13
C SER A 35 -11.51 -17.63 -0.68
N PHE A 36 -11.94 -16.59 0.05
CA PHE A 36 -11.47 -15.24 -0.25
C PHE A 36 -9.97 -15.23 -0.03
N SER A 37 -9.27 -14.83 -1.08
CA SER A 37 -7.83 -14.65 -1.01
C SER A 37 -7.51 -13.64 0.09
N GLN A 38 -6.73 -14.07 1.08
CA GLN A 38 -6.30 -13.22 2.18
C GLN A 38 -4.82 -12.90 2.01
N ALA A 39 -4.48 -11.64 2.25
CA ALA A 39 -3.10 -11.24 2.41
C ALA A 39 -2.63 -11.55 3.83
N ASN A 40 -1.35 -11.90 3.96
CA ASN A 40 -0.66 -12.05 5.24
C ASN A 40 0.18 -10.80 5.50
N VAL A 41 0.17 -10.30 6.74
CA VAL A 41 0.96 -9.13 7.16
C VAL A 41 1.83 -9.55 8.34
N GLU A 42 3.15 -9.37 8.20
CA GLU A 42 4.13 -9.75 9.19
C GLU A 42 5.17 -8.66 9.40
N TYR A 43 5.72 -8.58 10.59
CA TYR A 43 6.83 -7.72 10.93
C TYR A 43 8.12 -8.54 11.04
N TYR A 44 9.20 -8.00 10.53
CA TYR A 44 10.56 -8.55 10.66
C TYR A 44 11.49 -7.52 11.26
N ASN A 45 12.14 -7.90 12.37
CA ASN A 45 13.20 -7.10 12.96
C ASN A 45 14.49 -7.25 12.17
N LEU A 46 15.16 -6.14 11.82
CA LEU A 46 16.36 -6.12 10.98
C LEU A 46 17.56 -5.47 11.65
N SER A 47 17.43 -4.85 12.81
CA SER A 47 18.51 -4.18 13.53
C SER A 47 18.18 -4.11 15.01
N ARG A 48 19.26 -4.18 15.84
CA ARG A 48 19.19 -4.02 17.30
C ARG A 48 19.88 -2.74 17.79
N ASP A 49 20.22 -1.84 16.89
CA ASP A 49 20.87 -0.57 17.24
C ASP A 49 19.88 0.41 17.88
N SER A 50 20.34 1.58 18.26
CA SER A 50 19.55 2.69 18.84
C SER A 50 18.34 3.10 17.99
N SER A 51 18.39 2.89 16.68
CA SER A 51 17.22 2.95 15.79
C SER A 51 16.79 1.52 15.42
N THR A 52 15.59 1.11 15.84
CA THR A 52 15.03 -0.17 15.42
C THR A 52 14.63 -0.09 13.96
N LYS A 53 15.38 -0.79 13.11
CA LYS A 53 15.06 -0.95 11.69
C LYS A 53 14.35 -2.27 11.50
N GLY A 54 13.27 -2.24 10.75
CA GLY A 54 12.46 -3.41 10.48
C GLY A 54 11.84 -3.37 9.09
N ALA A 55 11.02 -4.36 8.80
CA ALA A 55 10.19 -4.38 7.60
C ALA A 55 8.81 -4.93 7.91
N ILE A 56 7.79 -4.32 7.34
CA ILE A 56 6.45 -4.86 7.25
C ILE A 56 6.35 -5.59 5.92
N SER A 57 6.06 -6.89 5.96
CA SER A 57 5.79 -7.71 4.78
C SER A 57 4.29 -7.82 4.57
N ILE A 58 3.84 -7.53 3.36
CA ILE A 58 2.47 -7.79 2.92
C ILE A 58 2.56 -8.82 1.79
N ALA A 59 2.25 -10.07 2.12
CA ALA A 59 2.24 -11.17 1.18
C ALA A 59 0.81 -11.45 0.71
N PHE A 60 0.61 -11.56 -0.58
CA PHE A 60 -0.68 -11.88 -1.20
C PHE A 60 -0.51 -12.99 -2.25
N PRO A 61 -1.58 -13.72 -2.61
CA PRO A 61 -1.49 -14.85 -3.52
C PRO A 61 -1.03 -14.44 -4.91
N GLU A 62 -0.45 -15.40 -5.62
CA GLU A 62 0.05 -15.21 -6.99
C GLU A 62 -1.01 -14.65 -7.94
N GLY A 63 -0.59 -13.69 -8.74
CA GLY A 63 -1.44 -12.98 -9.69
C GLY A 63 -2.36 -11.93 -9.07
N TRP A 64 -2.23 -11.67 -7.77
CA TRP A 64 -2.84 -10.51 -7.12
C TRP A 64 -1.85 -9.34 -7.09
N SER A 65 -2.36 -8.16 -6.86
CA SER A 65 -1.59 -6.91 -6.73
C SER A 65 -2.14 -6.08 -5.58
N THR A 66 -1.35 -5.14 -5.08
CA THR A 66 -1.79 -4.17 -4.09
C THR A 66 -1.43 -2.76 -4.51
N TYR A 67 -1.95 -1.77 -3.82
CA TYR A 67 -1.81 -0.38 -4.16
C TYR A 67 -0.60 0.28 -3.48
N TRP A 68 -0.02 1.25 -4.15
CA TRP A 68 0.93 2.18 -3.55
C TRP A 68 0.22 3.19 -2.65
N LYS A 69 0.97 3.91 -1.80
CA LYS A 69 0.42 4.96 -0.90
C LYS A 69 -0.41 6.03 -1.63
N PHE A 70 -0.10 6.31 -2.91
CA PHE A 70 -0.87 7.18 -3.78
C PHE A 70 -1.21 6.45 -5.08
N PRO A 71 -2.25 5.64 -5.08
CA PRO A 71 -2.53 4.73 -6.20
C PRO A 71 -3.08 5.42 -7.44
N GLY A 72 -3.46 6.68 -7.35
CA GLY A 72 -4.19 7.40 -8.37
C GLY A 72 -5.72 7.25 -8.22
N PRO A 73 -6.50 7.84 -9.14
CA PRO A 73 -7.95 7.97 -9.00
C PRO A 73 -8.71 6.63 -8.98
N ASN A 74 -8.09 5.58 -9.48
CA ASN A 74 -8.70 4.26 -9.60
C ASN A 74 -8.24 3.28 -8.51
N GLY A 75 -7.49 3.72 -7.51
CA GLY A 75 -6.94 2.85 -6.49
C GLY A 75 -7.51 3.07 -5.11
N PHE A 76 -7.32 2.08 -4.24
CA PHE A 76 -7.62 2.20 -2.82
C PHE A 76 -6.35 2.62 -2.07
N MET A 77 -6.38 3.80 -1.46
CA MET A 77 -5.25 4.33 -0.68
C MET A 77 -5.05 3.48 0.60
N PRO A 78 -3.89 2.85 0.78
CA PRO A 78 -3.59 2.14 2.02
C PRO A 78 -3.57 3.12 3.21
N LYS A 79 -4.11 2.66 4.34
CA LYS A 79 -4.11 3.42 5.59
C LYS A 79 -3.40 2.62 6.66
N ILE A 80 -2.47 3.28 7.36
CA ILE A 80 -1.74 2.70 8.49
C ILE A 80 -1.94 3.65 9.66
N ARG A 81 -2.60 3.17 10.70
CA ARG A 81 -2.94 3.92 11.91
C ARG A 81 -2.26 3.30 13.12
N ILE A 82 -1.74 4.13 13.98
CA ILE A 82 -1.23 3.71 15.28
C ILE A 82 -2.43 3.57 16.25
N LEU A 83 -2.63 2.36 16.77
CA LEU A 83 -3.65 2.08 17.77
C LEU A 83 -3.11 2.27 19.18
N ASN A 84 -1.86 1.87 19.41
CA ASN A 84 -1.17 2.00 20.70
C ASN A 84 0.34 2.03 20.49
N GLU A 85 1.05 2.79 21.31
CA GLU A 85 2.51 2.88 21.27
C GLU A 85 3.11 3.04 22.66
N LYS A 86 4.32 2.48 22.86
CA LYS A 86 5.13 2.66 24.06
C LYS A 86 6.57 2.88 23.65
N ASN A 87 7.19 3.89 24.24
CA ASN A 87 8.59 4.24 24.02
C ASN A 87 8.95 4.52 22.54
N VAL A 88 8.04 5.10 21.76
CA VAL A 88 8.23 5.50 20.36
C VAL A 88 8.35 7.00 20.29
N GLU A 89 9.49 7.52 19.84
CA GLU A 89 9.71 8.94 19.53
C GLU A 89 9.23 9.26 18.12
N SER A 90 9.56 8.37 17.17
CA SER A 90 9.11 8.53 15.79
C SER A 90 8.98 7.17 15.09
N PHE A 91 8.06 7.12 14.14
CA PHE A 91 7.80 5.98 13.26
C PHE A 91 7.77 6.47 11.80
N SER A 92 8.53 5.81 10.94
CA SER A 92 8.54 6.12 9.52
C SER A 92 8.47 4.86 8.67
N ILE A 93 7.83 4.97 7.50
CA ILE A 93 7.68 3.89 6.52
C ILE A 93 8.25 4.35 5.18
N SER A 94 9.15 3.56 4.63
CA SER A 94 9.68 3.76 3.30
C SER A 94 8.90 2.94 2.28
N TRP A 95 8.26 3.62 1.33
CA TRP A 95 7.51 2.95 0.27
C TRP A 95 8.41 2.68 -0.93
N PRO A 96 8.56 1.41 -1.36
CA PRO A 96 9.26 1.09 -2.58
C PRO A 96 8.60 1.75 -3.80
N TYR A 97 9.36 1.86 -4.88
CA TYR A 97 8.86 2.41 -6.11
C TYR A 97 7.73 1.56 -6.72
N PRO A 98 6.57 2.16 -7.07
CA PRO A 98 5.43 1.43 -7.60
C PRO A 98 5.60 1.12 -9.09
N LYS A 99 4.88 0.09 -9.56
CA LYS A 99 4.63 -0.15 -10.98
C LYS A 99 3.29 0.47 -11.39
N LYS A 100 3.15 0.80 -12.67
CA LYS A 100 1.85 1.13 -13.25
C LYS A 100 1.16 -0.17 -13.64
N LEU A 101 0.04 -0.46 -13.02
CA LEU A 101 -0.71 -1.71 -13.14
C LEU A 101 -2.12 -1.47 -13.67
N GLY A 102 -2.80 -2.56 -14.06
CA GLY A 102 -4.16 -2.55 -14.56
C GLY A 102 -4.28 -2.30 -16.07
N PRO A 103 -5.47 -2.48 -16.64
CA PRO A 103 -5.75 -2.22 -18.05
C PRO A 103 -5.71 -0.71 -18.33
N LYS A 104 -5.57 -0.34 -19.62
CA LYS A 104 -5.47 1.08 -20.03
C LYS A 104 -6.64 1.95 -19.51
N SER A 105 -7.82 1.39 -19.39
CA SER A 105 -9.03 2.08 -18.92
C SER A 105 -9.09 2.24 -17.39
N PHE A 106 -8.27 1.47 -16.65
CA PHE A 106 -8.30 1.43 -15.19
C PHE A 106 -6.89 1.20 -14.64
N THR A 107 -6.00 2.16 -14.87
CA THR A 107 -4.63 2.08 -14.39
C THR A 107 -4.49 2.65 -12.98
N TYR A 108 -3.61 2.05 -12.19
CA TYR A 108 -3.24 2.48 -10.84
C TYR A 108 -1.76 2.24 -10.59
N LEU A 109 -1.24 2.83 -9.52
CA LEU A 109 0.12 2.62 -9.05
C LEU A 109 0.10 1.60 -7.91
N GLY A 110 0.96 0.60 -7.99
CA GLY A 110 0.95 -0.48 -7.02
C GLY A 110 2.08 -1.50 -7.20
N TYR A 111 1.87 -2.67 -6.65
CA TYR A 111 2.82 -3.78 -6.61
C TYR A 111 2.12 -5.07 -7.00
N ASP A 112 2.74 -5.83 -7.88
CA ASP A 112 2.30 -7.16 -8.34
C ASP A 112 3.14 -8.30 -7.73
N ASP A 113 4.06 -7.96 -6.84
CA ASP A 113 4.87 -8.87 -6.04
C ASP A 113 4.62 -8.59 -4.55
N ASN A 114 4.97 -9.53 -3.67
CA ASN A 114 4.94 -9.33 -2.23
C ASN A 114 5.65 -8.04 -1.84
N LEU A 115 4.97 -7.22 -1.06
CA LEU A 115 5.43 -5.90 -0.68
C LEU A 115 6.23 -5.97 0.62
N LEU A 116 7.45 -5.44 0.59
CA LEU A 116 8.26 -5.20 1.78
C LEU A 116 8.37 -3.70 1.99
N LEU A 117 7.85 -3.22 3.11
CA LEU A 117 7.91 -1.83 3.55
C LEU A 117 8.98 -1.69 4.62
N PRO A 118 10.16 -1.12 4.31
CA PRO A 118 11.14 -0.78 5.34
C PRO A 118 10.54 0.22 6.32
N ILE A 119 10.77 -0.01 7.61
CA ILE A 119 10.38 0.90 8.67
C ILE A 119 11.57 1.29 9.53
N GLU A 120 11.50 2.46 10.11
CA GLU A 120 12.43 2.94 11.11
C GLU A 120 11.66 3.50 12.31
N LEU A 121 12.05 3.05 13.49
CA LEU A 121 11.50 3.44 14.79
C LEU A 121 12.61 4.03 15.63
N LYS A 122 12.39 5.21 16.22
CA LYS A 122 13.29 5.79 17.23
C LYS A 122 12.67 5.67 18.60
N LYS A 123 13.53 5.40 19.60
CA LYS A 123 13.15 5.29 21.00
C LYS A 123 13.13 6.64 21.70
N LEU A 124 12.20 6.84 22.61
CA LEU A 124 12.23 7.93 23.59
C LEU A 124 13.29 7.69 24.68
N ASP A 125 13.43 6.44 25.13
CA ASP A 125 14.42 5.99 26.12
C ASP A 125 15.08 4.72 25.58
N GLU A 126 16.37 4.80 25.27
CA GLU A 126 17.16 3.70 24.69
C GLU A 126 17.18 2.41 25.57
N ARG A 127 16.98 2.56 26.88
CA ARG A 127 16.97 1.42 27.83
C ARG A 127 15.66 0.69 27.88
N LYS A 128 14.59 1.24 27.29
CA LYS A 128 13.26 0.65 27.30
C LYS A 128 12.94 0.01 25.97
N LYS A 129 12.10 -1.01 26.01
CA LYS A 129 11.62 -1.71 24.82
C LYS A 129 10.58 -0.86 24.08
N ILE A 130 10.56 -1.01 22.77
CA ILE A 130 9.51 -0.45 21.90
C ILE A 130 8.32 -1.41 21.85
N TYR A 131 7.14 -0.83 21.83
CA TYR A 131 5.91 -1.51 21.42
C TYR A 131 5.09 -0.56 20.54
N LEU A 132 4.64 -1.07 19.40
CA LEU A 132 3.80 -0.35 18.46
C LEU A 132 2.70 -1.30 17.93
N HIS A 133 1.45 -0.91 18.08
CA HIS A 133 0.30 -1.64 17.55
C HIS A 133 -0.34 -0.84 16.41
N LEU A 134 -0.39 -1.44 15.23
CA LEU A 134 -0.89 -0.83 14.02
C LEU A 134 -2.19 -1.45 13.55
N ASP A 135 -3.08 -0.63 13.00
CA ASP A 135 -4.20 -1.03 12.15
C ASP A 135 -3.84 -0.69 10.70
N ILE A 136 -3.87 -1.69 9.83
CA ILE A 136 -3.44 -1.60 8.43
C ILE A 136 -4.61 -1.97 7.53
N SER A 137 -5.12 -0.99 6.77
CA SER A 137 -6.17 -1.19 5.77
C SER A 137 -5.59 -0.99 4.37
N PHE A 138 -5.75 -1.97 3.50
CA PHE A 138 -5.23 -1.93 2.12
C PHE A 138 -6.10 -2.76 1.18
N GLY A 139 -6.03 -2.48 -0.11
CA GLY A 139 -6.72 -3.24 -1.14
C GLY A 139 -5.80 -4.26 -1.80
N ILE A 140 -6.30 -5.45 -2.10
CA ILE A 140 -5.68 -6.38 -3.04
C ILE A 140 -6.59 -6.63 -4.23
N CYS A 141 -6.02 -6.73 -5.42
CA CYS A 141 -6.76 -6.80 -6.68
C CYS A 141 -6.25 -7.91 -7.60
N LYS A 142 -7.18 -8.58 -8.26
CA LYS A 142 -6.96 -9.45 -9.42
C LYS A 142 -8.03 -9.15 -10.48
N SER A 143 -9.06 -9.95 -10.62
CA SER A 143 -10.28 -9.62 -11.39
C SER A 143 -11.28 -8.79 -10.59
N VAL A 144 -11.21 -8.86 -9.28
CA VAL A 144 -11.96 -8.05 -8.31
C VAL A 144 -10.99 -7.48 -7.27
N CYS A 145 -11.36 -6.36 -6.68
CA CYS A 145 -10.57 -5.76 -5.59
C CYS A 145 -11.26 -6.01 -4.25
N VAL A 146 -10.48 -6.41 -3.25
CA VAL A 146 -10.96 -6.71 -1.90
C VAL A 146 -10.17 -5.91 -0.89
N VAL A 147 -10.86 -5.20 -0.01
CA VAL A 147 -10.24 -4.49 1.11
C VAL A 147 -9.87 -5.49 2.20
N GLN A 148 -8.64 -5.37 2.68
CA GLN A 148 -8.10 -6.15 3.79
C GLN A 148 -7.88 -5.21 4.99
N ASN A 149 -8.27 -5.67 6.17
CA ASN A 149 -7.97 -5.00 7.43
C ASN A 149 -7.17 -5.96 8.30
N LYS A 150 -6.00 -5.55 8.74
CA LYS A 150 -5.07 -6.34 9.55
C LYS A 150 -4.55 -5.50 10.70
N THR A 151 -4.31 -6.16 11.83
CA THR A 151 -3.55 -5.56 12.93
C THR A 151 -2.14 -6.15 12.96
N LEU A 152 -1.17 -5.36 13.38
CA LEU A 152 0.22 -5.76 13.47
C LEU A 152 0.84 -5.21 14.74
N GLU A 153 1.46 -6.09 15.52
CA GLU A 153 2.26 -5.71 16.67
C GLU A 153 3.74 -5.71 16.28
N ILE A 154 4.43 -4.66 16.67
CA ILE A 154 5.86 -4.44 16.40
C ILE A 154 6.56 -4.26 17.74
N SER A 155 7.63 -5.00 17.94
CA SER A 155 8.53 -4.85 19.09
C SER A 155 9.99 -5.00 18.63
N ASP A 156 10.92 -4.52 19.43
CA ASP A 156 12.36 -4.73 19.23
C ASP A 156 12.85 -6.07 19.80
N GLU A 157 11.92 -6.93 20.17
CA GLU A 157 12.17 -8.31 20.55
C GLU A 157 12.11 -9.23 19.33
N GLY A 158 12.87 -10.30 19.35
CA GLY A 158 12.89 -11.33 18.32
C GLY A 158 14.22 -11.42 17.58
N ASP A 159 14.34 -12.46 16.78
CA ASP A 159 15.56 -12.73 16.02
C ASP A 159 15.66 -11.86 14.77
N LEU A 160 16.91 -11.56 14.39
CA LEU A 160 17.18 -10.85 13.14
C LEU A 160 16.87 -11.74 11.94
N ASN A 161 16.08 -11.23 11.01
CA ASN A 161 15.77 -11.97 9.79
C ASN A 161 16.68 -11.56 8.63
N TYR A 162 17.82 -12.24 8.50
CA TYR A 162 18.82 -11.96 7.46
C TYR A 162 18.32 -12.18 6.03
N LEU A 163 17.38 -13.12 5.82
CA LEU A 163 16.79 -13.36 4.49
C LEU A 163 15.93 -12.18 4.02
N VAL A 164 15.18 -11.58 4.94
CA VAL A 164 14.40 -10.38 4.65
C VAL A 164 15.32 -9.18 4.43
N LEU A 165 16.38 -9.07 5.22
CA LEU A 165 17.39 -8.03 5.03
C LEU A 165 18.02 -8.09 3.64
N ASP A 166 18.44 -9.28 3.16
CA ASP A 166 18.99 -9.47 1.81
C ASP A 166 17.97 -9.08 0.71
N LYS A 167 16.70 -9.48 0.86
CA LYS A 167 15.62 -9.06 -0.05
C LYS A 167 15.43 -7.54 -0.06
N LEU A 168 15.49 -6.89 1.09
CA LEU A 168 15.39 -5.43 1.19
C LEU A 168 16.59 -4.73 0.56
N LEU A 169 17.80 -5.23 0.78
CA LEU A 169 18.99 -4.67 0.15
C LEU A 169 18.94 -4.78 -1.37
N LYS A 170 18.43 -5.89 -1.90
CA LYS A 170 18.16 -6.06 -3.34
C LYS A 170 17.03 -5.18 -3.84
N SER A 171 16.01 -4.93 -3.03
CA SER A 171 14.90 -4.03 -3.37
C SER A 171 15.28 -2.56 -3.25
N LYS A 172 16.24 -2.19 -2.41
CA LYS A 172 16.78 -0.82 -2.31
C LYS A 172 17.33 -0.30 -3.65
N ASN A 173 17.80 -1.18 -4.52
CA ASN A 173 18.19 -0.79 -5.88
C ASN A 173 17.00 -0.33 -6.75
N ARG A 174 15.77 -0.49 -6.29
CA ARG A 174 14.55 0.08 -6.86
C ARG A 174 14.14 1.40 -6.18
N ILE A 175 14.85 1.82 -5.12
CA ILE A 175 14.63 3.09 -4.45
C ILE A 175 15.51 4.12 -5.15
N THR A 176 14.86 5.06 -5.74
CA THR A 176 15.28 6.24 -6.48
C THR A 176 16.61 6.88 -6.06
N MET A 177 17.43 7.21 -7.06
CA MET A 177 18.50 8.20 -6.90
C MET A 177 17.87 9.54 -6.53
N THR A 178 18.17 10.06 -5.36
CA THR A 178 17.78 11.41 -4.96
C THR A 178 18.66 12.39 -5.74
N THR A 179 18.02 13.21 -6.56
CA THR A 179 18.68 14.35 -7.22
C THR A 179 18.15 15.62 -6.59
N SER A 180 19.02 16.59 -6.32
CA SER A 180 18.57 17.92 -5.92
C SER A 180 17.77 18.57 -7.05
N PHE A 181 16.78 19.37 -6.69
CA PHE A 181 16.14 20.27 -7.66
C PHE A 181 17.22 21.18 -8.24
N GLY A 182 17.45 21.08 -9.55
CA GLY A 182 18.25 22.08 -10.25
C GLY A 182 17.56 23.46 -10.19
N SER A 183 18.33 24.53 -10.30
CA SER A 183 17.88 25.94 -10.28
C SER A 183 16.80 26.31 -11.33
N SER A 184 16.39 25.40 -12.19
CA SER A 184 15.38 25.60 -13.22
C SER A 184 13.97 25.18 -12.83
N ASN A 185 13.74 24.78 -11.58
CA ASN A 185 12.43 24.36 -11.11
C ASN A 185 11.71 25.52 -10.43
N ARG A 186 10.44 25.68 -10.75
CA ARG A 186 9.54 26.62 -10.08
C ARG A 186 8.50 25.84 -9.30
N CYS A 187 8.33 26.21 -8.03
CA CYS A 187 7.30 25.65 -7.17
C CYS A 187 6.39 26.77 -6.68
N ILE A 188 5.09 26.60 -6.84
CA ILE A 188 4.09 27.57 -6.39
C ILE A 188 3.13 26.83 -5.46
N ILE A 189 3.02 27.32 -4.23
CA ILE A 189 2.08 26.81 -3.23
C ILE A 189 0.99 27.86 -3.01
N LYS A 190 -0.27 27.46 -3.22
CA LYS A 190 -1.44 28.30 -3.00
C LYS A 190 -2.35 27.68 -1.96
N LYS A 191 -2.59 28.37 -0.86
CA LYS A 191 -3.60 28.01 0.12
C LYS A 191 -4.99 28.15 -0.52
N LYS A 192 -5.79 27.09 -0.49
CA LYS A 192 -7.19 27.09 -0.92
C LYS A 192 -8.13 27.27 0.27
N THR A 193 -7.90 26.49 1.31
CA THR A 193 -8.59 26.53 2.61
C THR A 193 -7.58 26.25 3.71
N ASP A 194 -8.00 26.25 4.98
CA ASP A 194 -7.13 25.87 6.10
C ASP A 194 -6.71 24.39 6.04
N LYS A 195 -7.40 23.59 5.24
CA LYS A 195 -7.18 22.14 5.09
C LYS A 195 -6.72 21.74 3.69
N GLU A 196 -6.56 22.69 2.77
CA GLU A 196 -6.24 22.38 1.38
C GLU A 196 -5.24 23.37 0.81
N TYR A 197 -4.23 22.81 0.13
CA TYR A 197 -3.22 23.56 -0.62
C TYR A 197 -3.09 23.01 -2.03
N GLN A 198 -3.05 23.91 -3.00
CA GLN A 198 -2.68 23.57 -4.37
C GLN A 198 -1.20 23.82 -4.57
N ILE A 199 -0.50 22.84 -5.13
CA ILE A 199 0.91 22.91 -5.45
C ILE A 199 1.08 22.76 -6.94
N THR A 200 1.89 23.63 -7.52
CA THR A 200 2.25 23.58 -8.94
C THR A 200 3.77 23.52 -9.05
N PHE A 201 4.28 22.49 -9.68
CA PHE A 201 5.68 22.38 -10.06
C PHE A 201 5.82 22.60 -11.56
N GLU A 202 6.79 23.40 -11.96
CA GLU A 202 7.15 23.65 -13.34
C GLU A 202 8.64 23.33 -13.54
N ASN A 203 8.97 22.51 -14.55
CA ASN A 203 10.34 22.16 -14.88
C ASN A 203 10.49 21.99 -16.40
N HIS A 204 11.41 22.74 -16.97
CA HIS A 204 11.70 22.65 -18.39
C HIS A 204 12.22 21.26 -18.82
N LEU A 205 12.91 20.55 -17.93
CA LEU A 205 13.40 19.19 -18.20
C LEU A 205 12.28 18.13 -18.30
N MET A 206 11.08 18.45 -17.79
CA MET A 206 9.89 17.61 -17.94
C MET A 206 9.16 17.84 -19.26
N ARG A 207 9.46 18.96 -19.97
CA ARG A 207 8.77 19.33 -21.19
C ARG A 207 9.20 18.41 -22.33
N ASN A 208 8.22 17.74 -22.95
CA ASN A 208 8.42 16.84 -24.10
C ASN A 208 9.49 15.75 -23.88
N ASN A 209 9.74 15.37 -22.63
CA ASN A 209 10.66 14.29 -22.33
C ASN A 209 9.92 12.95 -22.47
N GLU A 210 10.13 12.26 -23.60
CA GLU A 210 9.51 10.96 -23.90
C GLU A 210 9.88 9.87 -22.88
N LEU A 211 11.00 10.03 -22.18
CA LEU A 211 11.43 9.11 -21.14
C LEU A 211 10.61 9.25 -19.84
N VAL A 212 9.92 10.39 -19.64
CA VAL A 212 9.11 10.64 -18.46
C VAL A 212 7.65 10.29 -18.76
N SER A 213 7.25 9.09 -18.40
CA SER A 213 5.86 8.62 -18.61
C SER A 213 4.86 9.23 -17.65
N ASN A 214 5.33 9.64 -16.47
CA ASN A 214 4.50 10.31 -15.45
C ASN A 214 5.39 11.04 -14.43
N VAL A 215 4.83 12.03 -13.75
CA VAL A 215 5.46 12.70 -12.60
C VAL A 215 4.45 12.73 -11.47
N LEU A 216 4.90 12.33 -10.28
CA LEU A 216 4.07 12.28 -9.09
C LEU A 216 4.62 13.26 -8.04
N VAL A 217 3.73 13.96 -7.38
CA VAL A 217 4.05 14.74 -6.19
C VAL A 217 3.91 13.83 -4.99
N ASP A 218 4.91 13.84 -4.12
CA ASP A 218 4.89 13.16 -2.83
C ASP A 218 5.19 14.17 -1.72
N TYR A 219 4.55 14.00 -0.58
CA TYR A 219 4.81 14.78 0.62
C TYR A 219 5.20 13.84 1.76
N GLU A 220 6.37 14.08 2.35
CA GLU A 220 6.87 13.27 3.45
C GLU A 220 6.30 13.77 4.78
N GLY A 221 5.32 13.04 5.31
CA GLY A 221 4.65 13.35 6.57
C GLY A 221 3.28 12.69 6.63
N SER A 222 2.81 12.46 7.85
CA SER A 222 1.52 11.78 8.09
C SER A 222 0.32 12.71 8.09
N SER A 223 0.53 14.04 8.18
CA SER A 223 -0.54 15.01 8.35
C SER A 223 -1.16 15.48 7.03
N TRP A 224 -0.41 15.44 5.94
CA TRP A 224 -0.84 15.91 4.63
C TRP A 224 -0.80 14.79 3.61
N ILE A 225 -1.87 14.65 2.84
CA ILE A 225 -1.95 13.68 1.74
C ILE A 225 -2.09 14.40 0.40
N VAL A 226 -1.55 13.81 -0.65
CA VAL A 226 -1.80 14.23 -2.02
C VAL A 226 -3.12 13.60 -2.47
N GLU A 227 -4.21 14.37 -2.47
CA GLU A 227 -5.55 13.88 -2.82
C GLU A 227 -5.68 13.64 -4.32
N THR A 228 -5.25 14.63 -5.11
CA THR A 228 -5.29 14.56 -6.57
C THR A 228 -4.05 15.19 -7.19
N GLN A 229 -3.70 14.71 -8.37
CA GLN A 229 -2.60 15.31 -9.14
C GLN A 229 -2.78 15.12 -10.63
N SER A 230 -2.22 16.04 -11.41
CA SER A 230 -2.23 16.03 -12.86
C SER A 230 -0.86 16.39 -13.42
N PHE A 231 -0.39 15.65 -14.42
CA PHE A 231 0.85 15.95 -15.14
C PHE A 231 0.56 16.43 -16.54
N TYR A 232 1.17 17.56 -16.92
CA TYR A 232 1.05 18.21 -18.23
C TYR A 232 2.39 18.19 -18.96
N PRO A 233 2.71 17.12 -19.70
CA PRO A 233 4.05 16.93 -20.30
C PRO A 233 4.43 18.00 -21.32
N LYS A 234 3.47 18.54 -22.07
CA LYS A 234 3.73 19.57 -23.08
C LYS A 234 4.32 20.85 -22.51
N ILE A 235 3.98 21.21 -21.28
CA ILE A 235 4.45 22.43 -20.61
C ILE A 235 5.39 22.12 -19.45
N GLY A 236 5.65 20.83 -19.14
CA GLY A 236 6.51 20.40 -18.03
C GLY A 236 5.95 20.83 -16.67
N ARG A 237 4.62 20.66 -16.47
CA ARG A 237 3.92 21.09 -15.25
C ARG A 237 3.28 19.91 -14.56
N VAL A 238 3.36 19.90 -13.22
CA VAL A 238 2.58 19.03 -12.35
C VAL A 238 1.77 19.89 -11.40
N GLU A 239 0.50 19.58 -11.26
CA GLU A 239 -0.40 20.19 -10.29
C GLU A 239 -0.90 19.13 -9.32
N ALA A 240 -0.89 19.42 -8.03
CA ALA A 240 -1.38 18.52 -6.98
C ALA A 240 -2.24 19.30 -5.97
N LEU A 241 -3.27 18.63 -5.46
CA LEU A 241 -4.06 19.09 -4.33
C LEU A 241 -3.64 18.30 -3.10
N LEU A 242 -3.20 19.01 -2.07
CA LEU A 242 -2.91 18.44 -0.77
C LEU A 242 -4.07 18.72 0.17
N LYS A 243 -4.40 17.70 0.97
CA LYS A 243 -5.42 17.77 2.00
C LYS A 243 -4.86 17.41 3.36
N LEU A 244 -5.22 18.16 4.37
CA LEU A 244 -4.85 17.89 5.75
C LEU A 244 -5.73 16.79 6.33
N GLU A 245 -5.14 15.67 6.76
CA GLU A 245 -5.86 14.59 7.44
C GLU A 245 -5.94 14.81 8.96
N ASP A 246 -4.87 15.35 9.55
CA ASP A 246 -4.79 15.56 11.00
C ASP A 246 -4.66 17.05 11.34
N ILE A 247 -5.60 17.55 12.11
CA ILE A 247 -5.72 18.97 12.48
C ILE A 247 -4.64 19.41 13.49
N SER A 248 -3.95 18.51 14.13
CA SER A 248 -2.97 18.81 15.19
C SER A 248 -1.67 19.45 14.69
N ARG A 249 -1.37 19.39 13.38
CA ARG A 249 -0.16 19.94 12.76
C ARG A 249 -0.48 20.64 11.45
N ASN A 250 -0.63 21.97 11.50
CA ASN A 250 -1.09 22.77 10.36
C ASN A 250 0.02 23.30 9.42
N ASP A 251 1.30 23.11 9.74
CA ASP A 251 2.38 23.75 8.97
C ASP A 251 2.83 22.88 7.81
N ILE A 252 2.72 23.42 6.59
CA ILE A 252 3.33 22.84 5.41
C ILE A 252 4.83 23.15 5.42
N ASN A 253 5.64 22.10 5.45
CA ASN A 253 7.09 22.23 5.25
C ASN A 253 7.43 21.95 3.78
N ILE A 254 7.95 22.98 3.10
CA ILE A 254 8.30 22.93 1.68
C ILE A 254 9.41 21.92 1.37
N ASP A 255 10.31 21.64 2.33
CA ASP A 255 11.39 20.67 2.18
C ASP A 255 10.92 19.22 2.16
N LYS A 256 9.70 18.97 2.61
CA LYS A 256 9.08 17.62 2.61
C LYS A 256 8.45 17.25 1.30
N PHE A 257 8.36 18.15 0.34
CA PHE A 257 7.89 17.80 -0.99
C PHE A 257 8.93 17.06 -1.78
N SER A 258 8.48 16.13 -2.60
CA SER A 258 9.30 15.49 -3.60
C SER A 258 8.52 15.25 -4.89
N LEU A 259 9.22 15.30 -6.02
CA LEU A 259 8.74 14.86 -7.30
C LEU A 259 9.35 13.50 -7.63
N LEU A 260 8.50 12.56 -8.01
CA LEU A 260 8.88 11.25 -8.50
C LEU A 260 8.68 11.20 -10.00
N TYR A 261 9.77 11.03 -10.74
CA TYR A 261 9.75 10.90 -12.21
C TYR A 261 9.70 9.42 -12.57
N LEU A 262 8.70 9.02 -13.36
CA LEU A 262 8.49 7.67 -13.82
C LEU A 262 8.92 7.56 -15.29
N ASP A 263 10.02 6.85 -15.58
CA ASP A 263 10.43 6.53 -16.95
C ASP A 263 10.09 5.08 -17.38
N GLY A 264 9.30 4.38 -16.56
CA GLY A 264 8.92 2.99 -16.78
C GLY A 264 9.93 1.96 -16.25
N LYS A 265 11.17 2.35 -15.94
CA LYS A 265 12.22 1.45 -15.42
C LYS A 265 12.92 1.98 -14.18
N VAL A 266 13.15 3.27 -14.13
CA VAL A 266 13.88 3.94 -13.05
C VAL A 266 13.04 5.09 -12.53
N ALA A 267 13.04 5.29 -11.23
CA ALA A 267 12.48 6.48 -10.64
C ALA A 267 13.60 7.40 -10.19
N LYS A 268 13.43 8.65 -10.47
CA LYS A 268 14.24 9.73 -9.90
C LYS A 268 13.37 10.51 -8.93
N ARG A 269 13.90 10.77 -7.76
CA ARG A 269 13.25 11.59 -6.74
C ARG A 269 14.00 12.91 -6.61
N THR A 270 13.29 14.00 -6.61
CA THR A 270 13.83 15.31 -6.22
C THR A 270 13.16 15.74 -4.93
N ILE A 271 13.89 16.36 -4.02
CA ILE A 271 13.41 16.79 -2.71
C ILE A 271 13.39 18.32 -2.65
N GLY A 272 12.37 18.83 -1.98
CA GLY A 272 12.18 20.26 -1.73
C GLY A 272 11.41 20.99 -2.82
N CYS A 273 10.95 22.15 -2.46
CA CYS A 273 10.28 23.10 -3.31
C CYS A 273 11.19 24.34 -3.30
N PRO A 274 12.03 24.57 -4.33
CA PRO A 274 12.92 25.71 -4.31
C PRO A 274 12.11 27.00 -4.20
N SER A 275 12.50 27.83 -3.26
CA SER A 275 11.93 29.16 -3.01
C SER A 275 12.26 30.15 -4.14
#